data_e40ea0871c68e43dd30ad727c6825ae4
#
_entry.id   e40ea0871c68e43dd30ad727c6825ae4
#
_cell.length_a   1.000
_cell.length_b   1.000
_cell.length_c   1.000
_cell.angle_alpha   90.00
_cell.angle_beta   90.00
_cell.angle_gamma   90.00
#
_symmetry.space_group_name_H-M   'P 1'
#
loop_
_entity.id
_entity.type
_entity.pdbx_description
1 polymer ?
#
loop_
_entity_poly.entity_id
_entity_poly.type
_entity_poly.pdbx_seq_one_letter_code
_entity_poly.pdbx_strand_id
1 'polypeptide(L)'
;MKPGELRDRADRLKLFDIRKSPDDRKIPGSVRAEGEALESGDDLPFGKDEEVVLYCGSGTSCGRIAKTLRDRGYHTVALEGGYKAWVEAGLPTEER
;
A
#
# COMPACT_ATOMS: atom_id res chain seq x y z
N MET A 1 -5.89 -7.34 -1.37
CA MET A 1 -6.77 -6.98 -0.22
C MET A 1 -7.81 -5.99 -0.67
N LYS A 2 -9.04 -6.18 -0.30
CA LYS A 2 -10.13 -5.27 -0.64
C LYS A 2 -10.17 -4.08 0.32
N PRO A 3 -10.70 -2.92 -0.13
CA PRO A 3 -10.74 -1.72 0.73
C PRO A 3 -11.37 -1.94 2.11
N GLY A 4 -12.49 -2.66 2.17
CA GLY A 4 -13.14 -2.95 3.46
C GLY A 4 -12.29 -3.80 4.40
N GLU A 5 -11.56 -4.76 3.85
CA GLU A 5 -10.63 -5.57 4.65
C GLU A 5 -9.50 -4.71 5.20
N LEU A 6 -8.96 -3.82 4.38
CA LEU A 6 -7.90 -2.93 4.81
C LEU A 6 -8.37 -2.03 5.95
N ARG A 7 -9.57 -1.45 5.82
CA ARG A 7 -10.14 -0.62 6.87
C ARG A 7 -10.20 -1.37 8.20
N ASP A 8 -10.63 -2.63 8.17
CA ASP A 8 -10.81 -3.42 9.38
C ASP A 8 -9.49 -3.86 10.01
N ARG A 9 -8.41 -3.92 9.23
CA ARG A 9 -7.13 -4.45 9.67
C ARG A 9 -6.00 -3.41 9.71
N ALA A 10 -6.30 -2.15 9.40
CA ALA A 10 -5.28 -1.13 9.21
C ALA A 10 -4.38 -0.92 10.44
N ASP A 11 -4.90 -1.14 11.64
CA ASP A 11 -4.15 -0.98 12.88
C ASP A 11 -3.17 -2.13 13.16
N ARG A 12 -3.25 -3.22 12.38
CA ARG A 12 -2.45 -4.43 12.59
C ARG A 12 -1.37 -4.64 11.52
N LEU A 13 -1.25 -3.70 10.58
CA LEU A 13 -0.34 -3.85 9.46
C LEU A 13 0.35 -2.52 9.15
N LYS A 14 1.36 -2.58 8.29
CA LYS A 14 2.00 -1.38 7.76
C LYS A 14 1.39 -1.05 6.40
N LEU A 15 1.10 0.21 6.19
CA LEU A 15 0.45 0.68 4.97
C LEU A 15 1.31 1.74 4.30
N PHE A 16 1.66 1.51 3.03
CA PHE A 16 2.52 2.42 2.29
C PHE A 16 1.82 2.96 1.05
N ASP A 17 1.92 4.28 0.88
CA ASP A 17 1.43 5.00 -0.28
C ASP A 17 2.56 5.08 -1.30
N ILE A 18 2.43 4.36 -2.41
CA ILE A 18 3.45 4.36 -3.46
C ILE A 18 2.96 5.03 -4.74
N ARG A 19 1.95 5.90 -4.64
CA ARG A 19 1.46 6.66 -5.79
C ARG A 19 2.57 7.55 -6.35
N LYS A 20 2.68 7.62 -7.68
CA LYS A 20 3.70 8.45 -8.32
C LYS A 20 3.38 9.93 -8.19
N SER A 21 2.10 10.29 -8.27
CA SER A 21 1.63 11.67 -8.18
C SER A 21 0.48 11.75 -7.18
N PRO A 22 0.77 11.60 -5.88
CA PRO A 22 -0.29 11.64 -4.88
C PRO A 22 -0.86 13.05 -4.75
N ASP A 23 -2.16 13.11 -4.41
CA ASP A 23 -2.80 14.38 -4.12
C ASP A 23 -2.51 14.81 -2.69
N ASP A 24 -3.30 15.75 -2.16
CA ASP A 24 -3.14 16.25 -0.79
C ASP A 24 -3.81 15.37 0.27
N ARG A 25 -4.36 14.21 -0.12
CA ARG A 25 -5.02 13.26 0.77
C ARG A 25 -4.33 11.91 0.75
N LYS A 26 -4.56 11.13 1.78
CA LYS A 26 -4.05 9.76 1.88
C LYS A 26 -5.00 8.88 2.66
N ILE A 27 -4.79 7.56 2.60
CA ILE A 27 -5.49 6.63 3.48
C ILE A 27 -4.93 6.82 4.89
N PRO A 28 -5.78 6.94 5.92
CA PRO A 28 -5.30 7.18 7.29
C PRO A 28 -4.25 6.15 7.72
N GLY A 29 -3.17 6.64 8.31
CA GLY A 29 -2.09 5.80 8.81
C GLY A 29 -1.07 5.38 7.77
N SER A 30 -1.26 5.73 6.50
CA SER A 30 -0.30 5.37 5.45
C SER A 30 0.96 6.24 5.53
N VAL A 31 2.09 5.62 5.14
CA VAL A 31 3.39 6.29 5.07
C VAL A 31 3.81 6.34 3.61
N ARG A 32 4.35 7.48 3.20
CA ARG A 32 4.81 7.65 1.82
C ARG A 32 6.07 6.84 1.57
N ALA A 33 6.12 6.12 0.44
CA ALA A 33 7.31 5.38 0.03
C ALA A 33 7.44 5.42 -1.49
N GLU A 34 8.65 5.26 -1.97
CA GLU A 34 8.93 5.19 -3.40
C GLU A 34 8.79 3.73 -3.85
N GLY A 35 7.89 3.48 -4.80
CA GLY A 35 7.65 2.13 -5.31
C GLY A 35 8.91 1.49 -5.88
N GLU A 36 9.70 2.27 -6.64
CA GLU A 36 10.93 1.76 -7.23
C GLU A 36 11.98 1.36 -6.17
N ALA A 37 12.06 2.13 -5.09
CA ALA A 37 12.97 1.81 -4.00
C ALA A 37 12.56 0.52 -3.29
N LEU A 38 11.26 0.32 -3.10
CA LEU A 38 10.77 -0.92 -2.53
C LEU A 38 11.03 -2.12 -3.46
N GLU A 39 10.81 -1.91 -4.74
CA GLU A 39 11.00 -2.98 -5.73
C GLU A 39 12.46 -3.41 -5.83
N SER A 40 13.41 -2.49 -5.67
CA SER A 40 14.83 -2.82 -5.69
C SER A 40 15.23 -3.68 -4.49
N GLY A 41 14.47 -3.60 -3.40
CA GLY A 41 14.71 -4.41 -2.21
C GLY A 41 15.83 -3.95 -1.32
N ASP A 42 16.37 -2.76 -1.59
CA ASP A 42 17.45 -2.21 -0.77
C ASP A 42 16.84 -1.40 0.38
N ASP A 43 17.30 -1.69 1.59
CA ASP A 43 16.92 -0.92 2.79
C ASP A 43 15.43 -0.74 2.97
N LEU A 44 14.69 -1.85 2.97
CA LEU A 44 13.23 -1.81 3.12
C LEU A 44 12.83 -1.36 4.53
N PRO A 45 11.75 -0.55 4.65
CA PRO A 45 11.29 -0.05 5.95
C PRO A 45 10.46 -1.08 6.73
N PHE A 46 10.51 -2.34 6.36
CA PHE A 46 9.79 -3.42 7.05
C PHE A 46 10.55 -4.73 6.92
N GLY A 47 10.27 -5.64 7.86
CA GLY A 47 10.87 -6.98 7.86
C GLY A 47 9.96 -8.01 7.21
N LYS A 48 10.49 -9.23 7.04
CA LYS A 48 9.76 -10.32 6.39
C LYS A 48 8.61 -10.86 7.22
N ASP A 49 8.61 -10.62 8.52
CA ASP A 49 7.57 -11.05 9.44
C ASP A 49 6.45 -10.02 9.62
N GLU A 50 6.57 -8.87 8.98
CA GLU A 50 5.56 -7.83 9.08
C GLU A 50 4.55 -7.91 7.94
N GLU A 51 3.28 -7.68 8.26
CA GLU A 51 2.21 -7.63 7.27
C GLU A 51 2.17 -6.24 6.67
N VAL A 52 2.30 -6.14 5.34
CA VAL A 52 2.45 -4.87 4.63
C VAL A 52 1.44 -4.78 3.49
N VAL A 53 0.78 -3.64 3.39
CA VAL A 53 -0.10 -3.34 2.27
C VAL A 53 0.45 -2.14 1.51
N LEU A 54 0.48 -2.25 0.19
CA LEU A 54 0.92 -1.17 -0.70
C LEU A 54 -0.28 -0.68 -1.50
N TYR A 55 -0.39 0.64 -1.71
CA TYR A 55 -1.41 1.15 -2.62
C TYR A 55 -0.86 2.22 -3.55
N CYS A 56 -1.39 2.23 -4.76
CA CYS A 56 -1.12 3.25 -5.77
C CYS A 56 -2.46 3.84 -6.21
N GLY A 57 -2.48 4.57 -7.31
CA GLY A 57 -3.71 5.19 -7.78
C GLY A 57 -4.77 4.18 -8.21
N SER A 58 -4.42 3.25 -9.09
CA SER A 58 -5.37 2.32 -9.72
C SER A 58 -5.20 0.85 -9.32
N GLY A 59 -4.15 0.52 -8.58
CA GLY A 59 -3.87 -0.84 -8.18
C GLY A 59 -2.89 -1.60 -9.07
N THR A 60 -2.52 -1.06 -10.23
CA THR A 60 -1.65 -1.75 -11.18
C THR A 60 -0.20 -1.84 -10.69
N SER A 61 0.40 -0.71 -10.37
CA SER A 61 1.81 -0.70 -9.93
C SER A 61 1.99 -1.38 -8.58
N CYS A 62 1.09 -1.17 -7.64
CA CYS A 62 1.21 -1.77 -6.32
C CYS A 62 1.06 -3.29 -6.38
N GLY A 63 0.22 -3.80 -7.30
CA GLY A 63 0.09 -5.25 -7.49
C GLY A 63 1.39 -5.88 -7.95
N ARG A 64 2.06 -5.26 -8.92
CA ARG A 64 3.33 -5.74 -9.44
C ARG A 64 4.42 -5.72 -8.37
N ILE A 65 4.53 -4.61 -7.67
CA ILE A 65 5.57 -4.45 -6.64
C ILE A 65 5.34 -5.39 -5.47
N ALA A 66 4.08 -5.52 -5.02
CA ALA A 66 3.74 -6.43 -3.94
C ALA A 66 4.09 -7.88 -4.30
N LYS A 67 3.82 -8.29 -5.56
CA LYS A 67 4.17 -9.62 -6.01
C LYS A 67 5.68 -9.84 -6.00
N THR A 68 6.44 -8.86 -6.49
CA THR A 68 7.90 -8.93 -6.49
C THR A 68 8.44 -9.16 -5.08
N LEU A 69 7.92 -8.43 -4.11
CA LEU A 69 8.36 -8.58 -2.73
C LEU A 69 7.90 -9.90 -2.11
N ARG A 70 6.69 -10.37 -2.43
CA ARG A 70 6.25 -11.70 -1.98
C ARG A 70 7.17 -12.79 -2.49
N ASP A 71 7.61 -12.69 -3.75
CA ASP A 71 8.54 -13.67 -4.34
C ASP A 71 9.90 -13.68 -3.63
N ARG A 72 10.22 -12.61 -2.90
CA ARG A 72 11.44 -12.50 -2.10
C ARG A 72 11.24 -12.90 -0.64
N GLY A 73 10.03 -13.35 -0.27
CA GLY A 73 9.73 -13.83 1.07
C GLY A 73 9.05 -12.83 2.01
N TYR A 74 8.65 -11.67 1.51
CA TYR A 74 7.94 -10.67 2.31
C TYR A 74 6.43 -10.90 2.27
N HIS A 75 5.73 -10.45 3.32
CA HIS A 75 4.26 -10.54 3.39
C HIS A 75 3.64 -9.24 2.90
N THR A 76 3.74 -9.00 1.60
CA THR A 76 3.22 -7.80 0.98
C THR A 76 2.03 -8.12 0.10
N VAL A 77 0.99 -7.29 0.20
CA VAL A 77 -0.18 -7.38 -0.67
C VAL A 77 -0.53 -6.00 -1.18
N ALA A 78 -1.29 -5.94 -2.27
CA ALA A 78 -1.73 -4.69 -2.84
C ALA A 78 -3.19 -4.43 -2.48
N LEU A 79 -3.54 -3.15 -2.32
CA LEU A 79 -4.93 -2.74 -2.19
C LEU A 79 -5.60 -2.86 -3.57
N GLU A 80 -6.60 -3.72 -3.68
CA GLU A 80 -7.32 -3.93 -4.94
C GLU A 80 -7.98 -2.65 -5.40
N GLY A 81 -7.73 -2.26 -6.65
CA GLY A 81 -8.23 -1.01 -7.21
C GLY A 81 -7.54 0.25 -6.70
N GLY A 82 -6.59 0.11 -5.78
CA GLY A 82 -5.79 1.22 -5.28
C GLY A 82 -6.58 2.30 -4.54
N TYR A 83 -6.00 3.48 -4.48
CA TYR A 83 -6.62 4.62 -3.80
C TYR A 83 -8.00 4.96 -4.38
N LYS A 84 -8.14 4.83 -5.69
CA LYS A 84 -9.42 5.10 -6.37
C LYS A 84 -10.53 4.25 -5.79
N ALA A 85 -10.29 2.94 -5.61
CA ALA A 85 -11.30 2.04 -5.06
C ALA A 85 -11.61 2.37 -3.60
N TRP A 86 -10.61 2.78 -2.83
CA TRP A 86 -10.81 3.21 -1.44
C TRP A 86 -11.78 4.38 -1.37
N VAL A 87 -11.58 5.39 -2.20
CA VAL A 87 -12.44 6.58 -2.23
C VAL A 87 -13.84 6.23 -2.73
N GLU A 88 -13.95 5.41 -3.78
CA GLU A 88 -15.24 4.99 -4.33
C GLU A 88 -16.06 4.18 -3.32
N ALA A 89 -15.39 3.48 -2.42
CA ALA A 89 -16.06 2.74 -1.35
C ALA A 89 -16.55 3.65 -0.22
N GLY A 90 -16.27 4.96 -0.29
CA GLY A 90 -16.70 5.90 0.73
C GLY A 90 -15.89 5.86 2.01
N LEU A 91 -14.70 5.28 1.98
CA LEU A 91 -13.87 5.12 3.16
C LEU A 91 -13.09 6.41 3.47
N PRO A 92 -12.72 6.63 4.73
CA PRO A 92 -12.12 7.92 5.15
C PRO A 92 -10.74 8.15 4.56
N THR A 93 -10.42 9.43 4.37
CA THR A 93 -9.08 9.88 4.00
C THR A 93 -8.67 11.00 4.95
N GLU A 94 -7.37 11.29 5.02
CA GLU A 94 -6.85 12.37 5.83
C GLU A 94 -5.88 13.21 5.02
N GLU A 95 -5.55 14.40 5.50
CA GLU A 95 -4.55 15.25 4.85
C GLU A 95 -3.16 14.66 5.04
N ARG A 96 -2.39 14.79 3.96
CA ARG A 96 -0.99 14.36 3.99
C ARG A 96 -0.14 15.25 4.84
#